data_80f156d01d7b804bdceea840f58f6efb
#
_entry.id   80f156d01d7b804bdceea840f58f6efb
#
_cell.length_a   1.000
_cell.length_b   1.000
_cell.length_c   1.000
_cell.angle_alpha   90.00
_cell.angle_beta   90.00
_cell.angle_gamma   90.00
#
_symmetry.space_group_name_H-M   'P 1'
#
loop_
_entity.id
_entity.type
_entity.pdbx_description
1 polymer ?
#
loop_
_entity_poly.entity_id
_entity_poly.type
_entity_poly.pdbx_seq_one_letter_code
_entity_poly.pdbx_strand_id
1 'polypeptide(L)'
;MKIRYSYLKEQFSDCDDLWEDLRTFVATGDFTLGEPLLRFEQSFAALIGSTYAVGVNSGTDAIKLSLKAVGINPGDEVITAANTFVATVGAIHEVGAIPVFVDSN
;
A
#
# COMPACT_ATOMS: atom_id res chain seq x y z
N MET A 1 6.14 1.78 -33.13
CA MET A 1 5.45 2.36 -31.94
C MET A 1 6.35 2.13 -30.73
N LYS A 2 6.71 3.18 -29.99
CA LYS A 2 7.56 3.05 -28.80
C LYS A 2 6.64 3.09 -27.57
N ILE A 3 6.43 1.96 -26.92
CA ILE A 3 5.64 1.87 -25.70
C ILE A 3 6.58 2.17 -24.54
N ARG A 4 6.24 3.15 -23.70
CA ARG A 4 7.02 3.49 -22.50
C ARG A 4 6.58 2.59 -21.34
N TYR A 5 7.54 2.16 -20.54
CA TYR A 5 7.27 1.39 -19.32
C TYR A 5 6.61 2.24 -18.22
N SER A 6 6.88 3.53 -18.19
CA SER A 6 6.41 4.45 -17.15
C SER A 6 6.13 5.84 -17.74
N TYR A 7 5.12 6.51 -17.18
CA TYR A 7 4.69 7.88 -17.48
C TYR A 7 4.90 8.84 -16.30
N LEU A 8 5.77 8.49 -15.36
CA LEU A 8 5.97 9.30 -14.14
C LEU A 8 6.35 10.74 -14.45
N LYS A 9 7.18 10.97 -15.48
CA LYS A 9 7.56 12.34 -15.88
C LYS A 9 6.36 13.17 -16.30
N GLU A 10 5.48 12.59 -17.10
CA GLU A 10 4.26 13.24 -17.58
C GLU A 10 3.24 13.40 -16.45
N GLN A 11 3.12 12.41 -15.57
CA GLN A 11 2.21 12.43 -14.41
C GLN A 11 2.55 13.56 -13.43
N PHE A 12 3.83 13.86 -13.26
CA PHE A 12 4.30 14.90 -12.34
C PHE A 12 4.80 16.18 -13.07
N SER A 13 4.37 16.39 -14.32
CA SER A 13 4.77 17.60 -15.08
C SER A 13 4.06 18.87 -14.62
N ASP A 14 2.88 18.74 -14.01
CA ASP A 14 2.05 19.83 -13.49
C ASP A 14 1.60 19.44 -12.08
N CYS A 15 2.43 19.76 -11.10
CA CYS A 15 2.18 19.40 -9.70
C CYS A 15 2.50 20.56 -8.73
N ASP A 16 2.33 21.81 -9.19
CA ASP A 16 2.62 22.98 -8.37
C ASP A 16 1.75 23.03 -7.11
N ASP A 17 0.47 22.64 -7.22
CA ASP A 17 -0.43 22.54 -6.08
C ASP A 17 0.07 21.53 -5.03
N LEU A 18 0.61 20.39 -5.49
CA LEU A 18 1.21 19.39 -4.60
C LEU A 18 2.41 19.94 -3.83
N TRP A 19 3.24 20.75 -4.49
CA TRP A 19 4.40 21.38 -3.83
C TRP A 19 3.98 22.43 -2.82
N GLU A 20 2.91 23.19 -3.08
CA GLU A 20 2.37 24.16 -2.14
C GLU A 20 1.77 23.48 -0.91
N ASP A 21 0.98 22.43 -1.11
CA ASP A 21 0.43 21.59 -0.03
C ASP A 21 1.55 20.99 0.82
N LEU A 22 2.61 20.48 0.19
CA LEU A 22 3.75 19.91 0.89
C LEU A 22 4.49 20.97 1.72
N ARG A 23 4.69 22.19 1.20
CA ARG A 23 5.31 23.29 1.96
C ARG A 23 4.47 23.67 3.18
N THR A 24 3.16 23.76 2.99
CA THR A 24 2.21 24.05 4.06
C THR A 24 2.26 22.99 5.14
N PHE A 25 2.24 21.73 4.74
CA PHE A 25 2.36 20.58 5.66
C PHE A 25 3.69 20.59 6.44
N VAL A 26 4.80 20.78 5.73
CA VAL A 26 6.13 20.82 6.37
C VAL A 26 6.23 21.96 7.41
N ALA A 27 5.58 23.09 7.14
CA ALA A 27 5.57 24.22 8.08
C ALA A 27 4.82 23.92 9.39
N THR A 28 3.93 22.93 9.41
CA THR A 28 3.22 22.52 10.65
C THR A 28 4.13 21.78 11.62
N GLY A 29 5.14 21.06 11.14
CA GLY A 29 5.97 20.15 11.94
C GLY A 29 5.26 18.88 12.40
N ASP A 30 4.02 18.64 11.98
CA ASP A 30 3.19 17.49 12.40
C ASP A 30 3.38 16.32 11.43
N PHE A 31 4.49 15.61 11.57
CA PHE A 31 4.90 14.55 10.65
C PHE A 31 4.45 13.14 11.06
N THR A 32 3.80 12.99 12.22
CA THR A 32 3.45 11.67 12.75
C THR A 32 1.96 11.57 13.04
N LEU A 33 1.26 10.70 12.32
CA LEU A 33 -0.18 10.43 12.51
C LEU A 33 -1.08 11.69 12.47
N GLY A 34 -0.66 12.71 11.72
CA GLY A 34 -1.33 13.99 11.65
C GLY A 34 -2.59 14.01 10.78
N GLU A 35 -3.19 15.19 10.69
CA GLU A 35 -4.43 15.45 9.92
C GLU A 35 -4.39 14.96 8.46
N PRO A 36 -3.28 15.08 7.69
CA PRO A 36 -3.24 14.57 6.31
C PRO A 36 -3.44 13.06 6.22
N LEU A 37 -2.91 12.28 7.16
CA LEU A 37 -3.12 10.83 7.20
C LEU A 37 -4.59 10.51 7.49
N LEU A 38 -5.20 11.17 8.46
CA LEU A 38 -6.61 10.97 8.80
C LEU A 38 -7.53 11.25 7.59
N ARG A 39 -7.29 12.36 6.88
CA ARG A 39 -8.03 12.68 5.65
C ARG A 39 -7.85 11.64 4.56
N PHE A 40 -6.62 11.15 4.38
CA PHE A 40 -6.34 10.09 3.42
C PHE A 40 -7.13 8.82 3.76
N GLU A 41 -7.07 8.37 5.01
CA GLU A 41 -7.78 7.18 5.47
C GLU A 41 -9.29 7.29 5.26
N GLN A 42 -9.89 8.42 5.62
CA GLN A 42 -11.32 8.69 5.41
C GLN A 42 -11.70 8.69 3.92
N SER A 43 -10.91 9.39 3.10
CA SER A 43 -11.17 9.50 1.66
C SER A 43 -11.01 8.14 0.97
N PHE A 44 -9.99 7.38 1.35
CA PHE A 44 -9.75 6.06 0.79
C PHE A 44 -10.82 5.06 1.21
N ALA A 45 -11.23 5.05 2.48
CA ALA A 45 -12.34 4.23 2.96
C ALA A 45 -13.63 4.53 2.19
N ALA A 46 -13.95 5.81 1.98
CA ALA A 46 -15.12 6.23 1.20
C ALA A 46 -15.02 5.76 -0.26
N LEU A 47 -13.83 5.90 -0.89
CA LEU A 47 -13.60 5.51 -2.28
C LEU A 47 -13.84 4.00 -2.52
N ILE A 48 -13.39 3.14 -1.60
CA ILE A 48 -13.51 1.69 -1.72
C ILE A 48 -14.78 1.12 -1.06
N GLY A 49 -15.60 1.97 -0.43
CA GLY A 49 -16.85 1.56 0.25
C GLY A 49 -16.62 0.76 1.54
N SER A 50 -15.47 0.90 2.20
CA SER A 50 -15.19 0.29 3.51
C SER A 50 -15.55 1.23 4.65
N THR A 51 -15.74 0.68 5.86
CA THR A 51 -15.97 1.48 7.06
C THR A 51 -14.72 2.22 7.50
N TYR A 52 -13.55 1.60 7.33
CA TYR A 52 -12.26 2.13 7.75
C TYR A 52 -11.18 1.84 6.72
N ALA A 53 -10.17 2.69 6.71
CA ALA A 53 -8.87 2.43 6.09
C ALA A 53 -7.78 2.78 7.12
N VAL A 54 -6.65 2.10 7.06
CA VAL A 54 -5.51 2.32 7.96
C VAL A 54 -4.28 2.52 7.12
N GLY A 55 -3.64 3.68 7.27
CA GLY A 55 -2.37 3.97 6.61
C GLY A 55 -1.23 3.18 7.22
N VAL A 56 -0.38 2.64 6.37
CA VAL A 56 0.82 1.89 6.75
C VAL A 56 1.99 2.38 5.89
N ASN A 57 3.23 2.04 6.27
CA ASN A 57 4.41 2.60 5.61
C ASN A 57 4.73 1.97 4.24
N SER A 58 4.19 0.78 3.94
CA SER A 58 4.45 0.08 2.67
C SER A 58 3.35 -0.92 2.31
N GLY A 59 3.27 -1.29 1.02
CA GLY A 59 2.39 -2.38 0.58
C GLY A 59 2.77 -3.74 1.19
N THR A 60 4.04 -3.98 1.49
CA THR A 60 4.50 -5.18 2.19
C THR A 60 3.90 -5.24 3.59
N ASP A 61 3.93 -4.14 4.34
CA ASP A 61 3.32 -4.09 5.66
C ASP A 61 1.80 -4.17 5.61
N ALA A 62 1.17 -3.60 4.56
CA ALA A 62 -0.27 -3.74 4.36
C ALA A 62 -0.66 -5.23 4.24
N ILE A 63 0.05 -6.01 3.45
CA ILE A 63 -0.20 -7.45 3.31
C ILE A 63 0.08 -8.19 4.63
N LYS A 64 1.24 -7.94 5.23
CA LYS A 64 1.65 -8.57 6.49
C LYS A 64 0.65 -8.32 7.63
N LEU A 65 0.23 -7.07 7.80
CA LEU A 65 -0.74 -6.70 8.84
C LEU A 65 -2.13 -7.26 8.55
N SER A 66 -2.54 -7.31 7.28
CA SER A 66 -3.81 -7.93 6.88
C SER A 66 -3.82 -9.43 7.18
N LEU A 67 -2.75 -10.15 6.87
CA LEU A 67 -2.63 -11.58 7.19
C LEU A 67 -2.73 -11.83 8.71
N LYS A 68 -2.05 -11.01 9.50
CA LYS A 68 -2.16 -11.07 10.97
C LYS A 68 -3.57 -10.75 11.47
N ALA A 69 -4.22 -9.76 10.88
CA ALA A 69 -5.56 -9.33 11.28
C ALA A 69 -6.63 -10.41 11.02
N VAL A 70 -6.46 -11.22 9.98
CA VAL A 70 -7.35 -12.37 9.71
C VAL A 70 -6.93 -13.65 10.42
N GLY A 71 -5.91 -13.60 11.29
CA GLY A 71 -5.52 -14.70 12.18
C GLY A 71 -4.56 -15.72 11.55
N ILE A 72 -3.84 -15.37 10.49
CA ILE A 72 -2.78 -16.24 9.92
C ILE A 72 -1.64 -16.41 10.92
N ASN A 73 -1.25 -17.64 11.16
CA ASN A 73 -0.21 -18.07 12.10
C ASN A 73 0.96 -18.73 11.36
N PRO A 74 2.11 -18.89 12.03
CA PRO A 74 3.22 -19.66 11.48
C PRO A 74 2.80 -21.10 11.12
N GLY A 75 3.14 -21.50 9.88
CA GLY A 75 2.79 -22.80 9.33
C GLY A 75 1.48 -22.86 8.54
N ASP A 76 0.65 -21.81 8.61
CA ASP A 76 -0.54 -21.70 7.74
C ASP A 76 -0.15 -21.52 6.27
N GLU A 77 -0.97 -22.03 5.36
CA GLU A 77 -0.79 -21.86 3.93
C GLU A 77 -1.56 -20.65 3.42
N VAL A 78 -0.88 -19.81 2.61
CA VAL A 78 -1.49 -18.64 1.97
C VAL A 78 -1.33 -18.75 0.46
N ILE A 79 -2.46 -18.85 -0.23
CA ILE A 79 -2.49 -18.95 -1.70
C ILE A 79 -2.20 -17.58 -2.32
N THR A 80 -1.29 -17.55 -3.27
CA THR A 80 -0.97 -16.34 -4.06
C THR A 80 -0.64 -16.69 -5.51
N ALA A 81 -0.81 -15.72 -6.41
CA ALA A 81 -0.42 -15.91 -7.81
C ALA A 81 1.09 -16.08 -7.95
N ALA A 82 1.55 -16.99 -8.80
CA ALA A 82 2.97 -17.15 -9.11
C ALA A 82 3.56 -15.89 -9.77
N ASN A 83 2.76 -15.17 -10.57
CA ASN A 83 3.14 -13.91 -11.21
C ASN A 83 2.77 -12.70 -10.33
N THR A 84 3.28 -12.68 -9.10
CA THR A 84 3.10 -11.52 -8.20
C THR A 84 4.42 -10.79 -7.95
N PHE A 85 4.32 -9.59 -7.37
CA PHE A 85 5.52 -8.88 -6.90
C PHE A 85 6.11 -9.60 -5.69
N VAL A 86 7.43 -9.64 -5.61
CA VAL A 86 8.17 -10.37 -4.56
C VAL A 86 7.76 -9.99 -3.13
N ALA A 87 7.31 -8.77 -2.92
CA ALA A 87 6.84 -8.30 -1.62
C ALA A 87 5.63 -9.08 -1.08
N THR A 88 4.77 -9.62 -1.95
CA THR A 88 3.65 -10.46 -1.53
C THR A 88 4.14 -11.75 -0.87
N VAL A 89 5.09 -12.42 -1.51
CA VAL A 89 5.71 -13.64 -0.99
C VAL A 89 6.50 -13.35 0.29
N GLY A 90 7.25 -12.24 0.29
CA GLY A 90 8.00 -11.78 1.45
C GLY A 90 7.11 -11.54 2.67
N ALA A 91 5.98 -10.86 2.48
CA ALA A 91 5.03 -10.59 3.54
C ALA A 91 4.41 -11.87 4.14
N ILE A 92 4.08 -12.85 3.27
CA ILE A 92 3.60 -14.18 3.70
C ILE A 92 4.66 -14.88 4.54
N HIS A 93 5.91 -14.86 4.07
CA HIS A 93 7.03 -15.49 4.79
C HIS A 93 7.31 -14.80 6.13
N GLU A 94 7.25 -13.46 6.19
CA GLU A 94 7.50 -12.71 7.43
C GLU A 94 6.49 -12.98 8.55
N VAL A 95 5.27 -13.38 8.23
CA VAL A 95 4.30 -13.83 9.25
C VAL A 95 4.48 -15.30 9.64
N GLY A 96 5.47 -15.99 9.04
CA GLY A 96 5.75 -17.41 9.29
C GLY A 96 4.86 -18.35 8.48
N ALA A 97 4.04 -17.84 7.58
CA ALA A 97 3.17 -18.64 6.73
C ALA A 97 3.90 -19.20 5.50
N ILE A 98 3.30 -20.19 4.85
CA ILE A 98 3.84 -20.89 3.69
C ILE A 98 3.13 -20.38 2.44
N PRO A 99 3.83 -19.73 1.49
CA PRO A 99 3.22 -19.32 0.25
C PRO A 99 2.91 -20.51 -0.66
N VAL A 100 1.66 -20.65 -1.09
CA VAL A 100 1.22 -21.66 -2.06
C VAL A 100 0.94 -20.95 -3.39
N PHE A 101 1.71 -21.28 -4.41
CA PHE A 101 1.58 -20.63 -5.70
C PHE A 101 0.51 -21.29 -6.56
N VAL A 102 -0.31 -20.46 -7.17
CA VAL A 102 -1.29 -20.86 -8.17
C VAL A 102 -1.09 -20.06 -9.45
N ASP A 103 -1.47 -20.65 -10.56
CA ASP A 103 -1.47 -19.96 -11.84
C ASP A 103 -2.65 -18.97 -11.89
N SER A 104 -2.48 -17.87 -12.62
CA SER A 104 -3.54 -16.90 -12.86
C SER A 104 -3.94 -16.98 -14.33
N ASN A 105 -5.18 -17.34 -14.61
CA ASN A 105 -5.75 -17.32 -15.96
C ASN A 105 -6.02 -15.88 -16.44
#